data_9f3fcb88672710b1a89608e3a69bbad1
#
_entry.id   9f3fcb88672710b1a89608e3a69bbad1
#
_cell.length_a   1.000
_cell.length_b   1.000
_cell.length_c   1.000
_cell.angle_alpha   90.00
_cell.angle_beta   90.00
_cell.angle_gamma   90.00
#
_symmetry.space_group_name_H-M   'P 1'
#
loop_
_entity.id
_entity.type
_entity.pdbx_description
1 polymer ?
#
loop_
_entity_poly.entity_id
_entity_poly.type
_entity_poly.pdbx_seq_one_letter_code
_entity_poly.pdbx_strand_id
1 'polypeptide(L)'
;MKFDAPIITRNPKDASSISKDIEDFGYDGLFTFEGPHDPFLPLSIAAFNTKKIQLITSIAVAFARNPMILANIAYDLQLLSEGRFILGLGSQIKPHIERRF
;
A
#
# COMPACT_ATOMS: atom_id res chain seq x y z
N MET A 1 -14.99 12.17 9.91
CA MET A 1 -13.61 12.37 9.44
C MET A 1 -12.85 11.06 9.50
N LYS A 2 -12.08 10.75 8.48
CA LYS A 2 -11.28 9.53 8.43
C LYS A 2 -9.83 9.82 8.81
N PHE A 3 -9.24 8.94 9.58
CA PHE A 3 -7.83 9.03 9.96
C PHE A 3 -7.08 7.83 9.42
N ASP A 4 -6.00 8.09 8.69
CA ASP A 4 -5.15 7.07 8.09
C ASP A 4 -3.74 7.13 8.68
N ALA A 5 -3.09 5.98 8.82
CA ALA A 5 -1.75 5.89 9.35
C ALA A 5 -0.81 5.23 8.34
N PRO A 6 0.46 5.65 8.27
CA PRO A 6 1.43 5.02 7.36
C PRO A 6 1.97 3.70 7.91
N ILE A 7 2.28 2.77 7.01
CA ILE A 7 3.12 1.63 7.32
C ILE A 7 4.52 1.94 6.82
N ILE A 8 5.48 2.00 7.75
CA ILE A 8 6.88 2.21 7.42
C ILE A 8 7.65 0.98 7.90
N THR A 9 8.19 0.19 6.97
CA THR A 9 8.89 -1.04 7.31
C THR A 9 10.23 -1.11 6.58
N ARG A 10 11.20 -1.76 7.21
CA ARG A 10 12.45 -2.15 6.55
C ARG A 10 12.30 -3.49 5.88
N ASN A 11 11.45 -4.36 6.44
CA ASN A 11 11.15 -5.68 5.90
C ASN A 11 9.64 -5.80 5.80
N PRO A 12 9.10 -6.18 4.63
CA PRO A 12 7.64 -6.29 4.46
C PRO A 12 6.94 -7.19 5.49
N LYS A 13 7.64 -8.18 6.05
CA LYS A 13 7.04 -9.05 7.07
C LYS A 13 6.58 -8.29 8.32
N ASP A 14 7.20 -7.15 8.62
CA ASP A 14 6.85 -6.34 9.78
C ASP A 14 5.45 -5.72 9.63
N ALA A 15 4.92 -5.67 8.42
CA ALA A 15 3.57 -5.20 8.19
C ALA A 15 2.51 -6.04 8.90
N SER A 16 2.80 -7.29 9.24
CA SER A 16 1.87 -8.14 9.98
C SER A 16 1.49 -7.54 11.33
N SER A 17 2.48 -7.24 12.17
CA SER A 17 2.22 -6.68 13.50
C SER A 17 1.80 -5.21 13.42
N ILE A 18 2.44 -4.43 12.55
CA ILE A 18 2.14 -3.01 12.44
C ILE A 18 0.70 -2.77 11.98
N SER A 19 0.23 -3.54 10.98
CA SER A 19 -1.13 -3.39 10.48
C SER A 19 -2.18 -3.75 11.53
N LYS A 20 -1.94 -4.78 12.32
CA LYS A 20 -2.84 -5.14 13.43
C LYS A 20 -2.91 -4.04 14.46
N ASP A 21 -1.76 -3.46 14.82
CA ASP A 21 -1.71 -2.38 15.80
C ASP A 21 -2.47 -1.15 15.30
N ILE A 22 -2.31 -0.79 14.03
CA ILE A 22 -3.02 0.33 13.43
C ILE A 22 -4.53 0.10 13.43
N GLU A 23 -4.96 -1.09 13.07
CA GLU A 23 -6.39 -1.45 13.11
C GLU A 23 -6.94 -1.42 14.52
N ASP A 24 -6.22 -1.98 15.47
CA ASP A 24 -6.65 -2.02 16.89
C ASP A 24 -6.72 -0.63 17.50
N PHE A 25 -5.89 0.30 17.05
CA PHE A 25 -5.94 1.69 17.48
C PHE A 25 -7.17 2.44 16.97
N GLY A 26 -7.87 1.90 15.97
CA GLY A 26 -9.09 2.51 15.46
C GLY A 26 -8.91 3.42 14.26
N TYR A 27 -7.78 3.37 13.58
CA TYR A 27 -7.60 4.11 12.32
C TYR A 27 -8.52 3.54 11.24
N ASP A 28 -8.97 4.41 10.33
CA ASP A 28 -9.85 4.02 9.23
C ASP A 28 -9.11 3.36 8.08
N GLY A 29 -7.86 3.77 7.85
CA GLY A 29 -7.03 3.23 6.79
C GLY A 29 -5.58 3.19 7.18
N LEU A 30 -4.81 2.39 6.43
CA LEU A 30 -3.37 2.42 6.48
C LEU A 30 -2.85 2.60 5.06
N PHE A 31 -1.72 3.28 4.92
CA PHE A 31 -1.20 3.54 3.60
C PHE A 31 0.30 3.26 3.51
N THR A 32 0.70 2.87 2.30
CA THR A 32 2.11 2.75 1.92
C THR A 32 2.42 3.78 0.85
N PHE A 33 3.69 4.03 0.61
CA PHE A 33 4.12 4.96 -0.42
C PHE A 33 5.33 4.40 -1.14
N GLU A 34 5.55 4.89 -2.36
CA GLU A 34 6.71 4.52 -3.15
C GLU A 34 7.96 5.15 -2.54
N GLY A 35 8.77 4.33 -1.93
CA GLY A 35 10.03 4.73 -1.33
C GLY A 35 11.14 3.83 -1.84
N PRO A 36 12.10 3.45 -0.99
CA PRO A 36 13.11 2.46 -1.37
C PRO A 36 12.54 1.05 -1.51
N HIS A 37 11.32 0.81 -1.01
CA HIS A 37 10.67 -0.50 -1.05
C HIS A 37 9.37 -0.44 -1.86
N ASP A 38 8.91 -1.63 -2.30
CA ASP A 38 7.66 -1.77 -3.01
C ASP A 38 6.47 -1.42 -2.10
N PRO A 39 5.49 -0.64 -2.58
CA PRO A 39 4.34 -0.27 -1.77
C PRO A 39 3.28 -1.37 -1.66
N PHE A 40 3.26 -2.35 -2.57
CA PHE A 40 2.20 -3.37 -2.62
C PHE A 40 2.48 -4.57 -1.71
N LEU A 41 3.73 -4.97 -1.56
CA LEU A 41 4.06 -6.14 -0.75
C LEU A 41 3.62 -6.00 0.71
N PRO A 42 3.87 -4.88 1.40
CA PRO A 42 3.37 -4.72 2.77
C PRO A 42 1.85 -4.77 2.84
N LEU A 43 1.15 -4.28 1.80
CA LEU A 43 -0.31 -4.29 1.79
C LEU A 43 -0.88 -5.70 1.65
N SER A 44 -0.21 -6.60 0.94
CA SER A 44 -0.66 -7.98 0.85
C SER A 44 -0.60 -8.67 2.22
N ILE A 45 0.45 -8.39 2.98
CA ILE A 45 0.60 -8.93 4.34
C ILE A 45 -0.44 -8.30 5.26
N ALA A 46 -0.65 -7.00 5.16
CA ALA A 46 -1.66 -6.29 5.95
C ALA A 46 -3.08 -6.80 5.66
N ALA A 47 -3.39 -7.06 4.38
CA ALA A 47 -4.70 -7.58 3.99
C ALA A 47 -5.02 -8.90 4.68
N PHE A 48 -4.03 -9.77 4.80
CA PHE A 48 -4.18 -11.07 5.43
C PHE A 48 -4.34 -10.96 6.96
N ASN A 49 -3.79 -9.92 7.56
CA ASN A 49 -3.72 -9.77 9.02
C ASN A 49 -4.73 -8.77 9.60
N THR A 50 -5.57 -8.16 8.78
CA THR A 50 -6.58 -7.19 9.22
C THR A 50 -7.95 -7.56 8.69
N LYS A 51 -9.01 -6.94 9.25
CA LYS A 51 -10.40 -7.30 8.92
C LYS A 51 -11.23 -6.14 8.37
N LYS A 52 -11.00 -4.91 8.84
CA LYS A 52 -11.87 -3.77 8.56
C LYS A 52 -11.17 -2.60 7.91
N ILE A 53 -9.91 -2.41 8.20
CA ILE A 53 -9.16 -1.22 7.81
C ILE A 53 -8.95 -1.15 6.30
N GLN A 54 -9.04 0.04 5.71
CA GLN A 54 -8.74 0.25 4.31
C GLN A 54 -7.24 0.20 4.06
N LEU A 55 -6.85 -0.35 2.91
CA LEU A 55 -5.45 -0.54 2.52
C LEU A 55 -5.17 0.31 1.30
N ILE A 56 -4.27 1.27 1.42
CA ILE A 56 -4.12 2.34 0.45
C ILE A 56 -2.68 2.45 -0.02
N THR A 57 -2.46 2.61 -1.34
CA THR A 57 -1.18 3.13 -1.82
C THR A 57 -1.29 4.64 -1.97
N SER A 58 -0.42 5.39 -1.31
CA SER A 58 -0.41 6.84 -1.36
C SER A 58 1.02 7.36 -1.49
N ILE A 59 1.56 7.29 -2.63
CA ILE A 59 1.10 6.77 -3.92
C ILE A 59 2.05 5.70 -4.45
N ALA A 60 1.56 4.88 -5.37
CA ALA A 60 2.41 4.05 -6.20
C ALA A 60 2.77 4.81 -7.47
N VAL A 61 4.02 4.69 -7.94
CA VAL A 61 4.48 5.43 -9.11
C VAL A 61 4.03 4.72 -10.39
N ALA A 62 3.21 5.40 -11.19
CA ALA A 62 2.63 4.83 -12.39
C ALA A 62 3.67 4.53 -13.47
N PHE A 63 4.68 5.39 -13.61
CA PHE A 63 5.70 5.24 -14.66
C PHE A 63 6.54 3.97 -14.56
N ALA A 64 6.70 3.45 -13.36
CA ALA A 64 7.56 2.28 -13.13
C ALA A 64 6.87 0.97 -13.47
N ARG A 65 5.60 1.00 -13.85
CA ARG A 65 4.80 -0.23 -13.94
C ARG A 65 4.06 -0.36 -15.26
N ASN A 66 4.01 -1.60 -15.76
CA ASN A 66 3.13 -1.94 -16.87
C ASN A 66 1.68 -1.91 -16.37
N PRO A 67 0.75 -1.23 -17.08
CA PRO A 67 -0.65 -1.16 -16.65
C PRO A 67 -1.32 -2.51 -16.44
N MET A 68 -0.99 -3.51 -17.25
CA MET A 68 -1.57 -4.86 -17.11
C MET A 68 -1.10 -5.54 -15.82
N ILE A 69 0.19 -5.43 -15.51
CA ILE A 69 0.75 -5.97 -14.27
C ILE A 69 0.13 -5.26 -13.07
N LEU A 70 0.00 -3.95 -13.14
CA LEU A 70 -0.62 -3.17 -12.09
C LEU A 70 -2.07 -3.56 -11.86
N ALA A 71 -2.82 -3.79 -12.93
CA ALA A 71 -4.22 -4.24 -12.85
C ALA A 71 -4.32 -5.60 -12.15
N ASN A 72 -3.40 -6.52 -12.46
CA ASN A 72 -3.38 -7.83 -11.80
C ASN A 72 -3.09 -7.73 -10.32
N ILE A 73 -2.14 -6.89 -9.93
CA ILE A 73 -1.81 -6.66 -8.51
C ILE A 73 -3.01 -6.07 -7.78
N ALA A 74 -3.65 -5.07 -8.36
CA ALA A 74 -4.81 -4.43 -7.77
C ALA A 74 -5.97 -5.41 -7.60
N TYR A 75 -6.21 -6.25 -8.61
CA TYR A 75 -7.25 -7.26 -8.54
C TYR A 75 -7.00 -8.25 -7.41
N ASP A 76 -5.78 -8.76 -7.31
CA ASP A 76 -5.41 -9.71 -6.25
C ASP A 76 -5.52 -9.08 -4.86
N LEU A 77 -5.13 -7.82 -4.71
CA LEU A 77 -5.26 -7.12 -3.44
C LEU A 77 -6.73 -6.88 -3.07
N GLN A 78 -7.60 -6.63 -4.05
CA GLN A 78 -9.04 -6.54 -3.78
C GLN A 78 -9.59 -7.87 -3.29
N LEU A 79 -9.16 -8.98 -3.89
CA LEU A 79 -9.57 -10.31 -3.44
C LEU A 79 -9.08 -10.61 -2.02
N LEU A 80 -7.78 -10.39 -1.77
CA LEU A 80 -7.18 -10.64 -0.47
C LEU A 80 -7.81 -9.80 0.65
N SER A 81 -8.12 -8.56 0.34
CA SER A 81 -8.65 -7.61 1.33
C SER A 81 -10.17 -7.60 1.40
N GLU A 82 -10.83 -8.40 0.57
CA GLU A 82 -12.30 -8.39 0.49
C GLU A 82 -12.85 -7.00 0.19
N GLY A 83 -12.23 -6.33 -0.78
CA GLY A 83 -12.69 -5.04 -1.27
C GLY A 83 -12.22 -3.81 -0.51
N ARG A 84 -11.24 -3.95 0.40
CA ARG A 84 -10.73 -2.83 1.20
C ARG A 84 -9.56 -2.09 0.58
N PHE A 85 -9.08 -2.54 -0.59
CA PHE A 85 -7.92 -1.94 -1.23
C PHE A 85 -8.29 -0.70 -2.02
N ILE A 86 -7.49 0.36 -1.89
CA ILE A 86 -7.61 1.60 -2.66
C ILE A 86 -6.28 1.86 -3.36
N LEU A 87 -6.32 1.93 -4.69
CA LEU A 87 -5.14 2.17 -5.49
C LEU A 87 -4.96 3.68 -5.73
N GLY A 88 -3.95 4.26 -5.08
CA GLY A 88 -3.55 5.62 -5.35
C GLY A 88 -2.33 5.61 -6.25
N LEU A 89 -2.44 6.21 -7.42
CA LEU A 89 -1.37 6.33 -8.40
C LEU A 89 -0.96 7.78 -8.59
N GLY A 90 0.30 7.97 -8.93
CA GLY A 90 0.79 9.30 -9.24
C GLY A 90 2.13 9.25 -9.95
N SER A 91 2.63 10.42 -10.30
CA SER A 91 3.99 10.59 -10.79
C SER A 91 4.81 11.27 -9.71
N GLN A 92 6.07 10.88 -9.58
CA GLN A 92 6.96 11.58 -8.69
C GLN A 92 7.50 12.84 -9.38
N ILE A 93 8.10 13.74 -8.60
CA ILE A 93 8.75 14.92 -9.18
C ILE A 93 9.90 14.48 -10.07
N LYS A 94 10.20 15.29 -11.09
CA LYS A 94 11.18 14.98 -12.13
C LYS A 94 12.53 14.45 -11.59
N PRO A 95 13.17 15.06 -10.58
CA PRO A 95 14.43 14.53 -10.05
C PRO A 95 14.33 13.10 -9.53
N HIS A 96 13.23 12.73 -8.93
CA HIS A 96 13.03 11.37 -8.43
C HIS A 96 12.86 10.38 -9.58
N ILE A 97 12.16 10.78 -10.64
CA ILE A 97 11.98 9.94 -11.82
C ILE A 97 13.33 9.66 -12.49
N GLU A 98 14.14 10.70 -12.66
CA GLU A 98 15.45 10.59 -13.30
C GLU A 98 16.43 9.72 -12.50
N ARG A 99 16.32 9.70 -11.19
CA ARG A 99 17.20 8.90 -10.33
C ARG A 99 16.80 7.43 -10.25
N ARG A 100 15.51 7.13 -10.29
CA ARG A 100 14.99 5.77 -10.07
C ARG A 100 14.69 5.03 -11.36
N PHE A 101 14.30 5.74 -12.38
CA PHE A 101 13.80 5.17 -13.62
C PHE A 101 14.44 5.81 -14.83
#